data_039917de772da6247ed8f25b3fd20137
#
_entry.id   039917de772da6247ed8f25b3fd20137
#
_cell.length_a   1.000
_cell.length_b   1.000
_cell.length_c   1.000
_cell.angle_alpha   90.00
_cell.angle_beta   90.00
_cell.angle_gamma   90.00
#
_symmetry.space_group_name_H-M   'P 1'
#
loop_
_entity.id
_entity.type
_entity.pdbx_description
1 polymer ?
#
loop_
_entity_poly.entity_id
_entity_poly.type
_entity_poly.pdbx_seq_one_letter_code
_entity_poly.pdbx_strand_id
1 'polypeptide(L)' 'MKTYNIPIKWESYKRIQVDAENLQEATEKALKIFLAEPDELYLDDNFEIDKYIQEETDETFDFDLTIENIYKEQ' A
#
# COMPACT_ATOMS: atom_id res chain seq x y z
N MET A 1 -13.10 -11.48 -5.50
CA MET A 1 -12.01 -10.65 -4.92
C MET A 1 -11.10 -11.47 -4.05
N LYS A 2 -9.84 -11.11 -4.04
CA LYS A 2 -8.84 -11.73 -3.18
C LYS A 2 -8.58 -10.84 -1.97
N THR A 3 -8.16 -11.45 -0.88
CA THR A 3 -7.79 -10.71 0.34
C THR A 3 -6.27 -10.58 0.40
N TYR A 4 -5.79 -9.37 0.57
CA TYR A 4 -4.36 -9.08 0.66
C TYR A 4 -4.04 -8.40 1.98
N ASN A 5 -2.89 -8.77 2.55
CA ASN A 5 -2.33 -8.09 3.73
C ASN A 5 -1.13 -7.29 3.24
N ILE A 6 -1.32 -6.02 3.01
CA ILE A 6 -0.29 -5.17 2.40
C ILE A 6 0.64 -4.62 3.47
N PRO A 7 1.94 -4.99 3.42
CA PRO A 7 2.92 -4.54 4.41
C PRO A 7 3.48 -3.17 4.03
N ILE A 8 3.23 -2.20 4.88
CA ILE A 8 3.72 -0.83 4.68
C ILE A 8 4.78 -0.55 5.74
N LYS A 9 5.94 -0.08 5.31
CA LYS A 9 7.03 0.26 6.24
C LYS A 9 7.48 1.69 6.05
N TRP A 10 7.88 2.29 7.17
CA TRP A 10 8.44 3.63 7.24
C TRP A 10 9.49 3.57 8.37
N GLU A 11 9.37 4.32 9.44
CA GLU A 11 10.18 4.10 10.62
C GLU A 11 9.66 2.94 11.46
N SER A 12 8.44 2.51 11.16
CA SER A 12 7.77 1.42 11.84
C SER A 12 7.24 0.45 10.78
N TYR A 13 6.24 -0.36 11.13
CA TYR A 13 5.73 -1.39 10.22
C TYR A 13 4.25 -1.64 10.50
N LYS A 14 3.46 -1.75 9.44
CA LYS A 14 2.03 -2.00 9.58
C LYS A 14 1.54 -2.82 8.40
N ARG A 15 0.60 -3.73 8.66
CA ARG A 15 -0.07 -4.49 7.62
C ARG A 15 -1.51 -4.04 7.53
N ILE A 16 -1.98 -3.76 6.33
CA ILE A 16 -3.36 -3.36 6.10
C ILE A 16 -4.03 -4.41 5.22
N GLN A 17 -5.12 -4.98 5.73
CA GLN A 17 -5.88 -5.98 5.00
C GLN A 17 -6.90 -5.31 4.11
N VAL A 18 -6.90 -5.68 2.82
CA VAL A 18 -7.85 -5.18 1.84
C VAL A 18 -8.30 -6.29 0.91
N ASP A 19 -9.48 -6.15 0.34
CA ASP A 19 -9.96 -7.01 -0.72
C ASP A 19 -9.80 -6.31 -2.06
N ALA A 20 -9.24 -7.00 -3.04
CA ALA A 20 -8.97 -6.41 -4.34
C ALA A 20 -8.88 -7.48 -5.43
N GLU A 21 -8.91 -7.06 -6.67
CA GLU A 21 -8.81 -7.96 -7.81
C GLU A 21 -7.38 -8.42 -8.08
N ASN A 22 -6.41 -7.56 -7.76
CA ASN A 22 -5.00 -7.86 -7.98
C ASN A 22 -4.14 -7.08 -7.00
N LEU A 23 -2.84 -7.36 -6.98
CA LEU A 23 -1.92 -6.74 -6.05
C LEU A 23 -1.79 -5.22 -6.27
N GLN A 24 -1.80 -4.77 -7.53
CA GLN A 24 -1.73 -3.33 -7.83
C GLN A 24 -2.89 -2.58 -7.18
N GLU A 25 -4.10 -3.10 -7.35
CA GLU A 25 -5.29 -2.48 -6.74
C GLU A 25 -5.23 -2.57 -5.22
N ALA A 26 -4.74 -3.69 -4.68
CA ALA A 26 -4.61 -3.87 -3.24
C ALA A 26 -3.66 -2.85 -2.63
N THR A 27 -2.52 -2.59 -3.27
CA THR A 27 -1.56 -1.60 -2.76
C THR A 27 -2.15 -0.20 -2.78
N GLU A 28 -2.93 0.14 -3.81
CA GLU A 28 -3.60 1.44 -3.89
C GLU A 28 -4.61 1.60 -2.76
N LYS A 29 -5.44 0.60 -2.54
CA LYS A 29 -6.43 0.63 -1.46
C LYS A 29 -5.78 0.74 -0.08
N ALA A 30 -4.73 -0.05 0.14
CA ALA A 30 -4.04 -0.05 1.43
C ALA A 30 -3.38 1.30 1.72
N LEU A 31 -2.73 1.89 0.72
CA LEU A 31 -2.10 3.19 0.91
C LEU A 31 -3.12 4.29 1.13
N LYS A 32 -4.28 4.23 0.50
CA LYS A 32 -5.35 5.19 0.77
C LYS A 32 -5.78 5.15 2.23
N ILE A 33 -5.94 3.95 2.77
CA ILE A 33 -6.30 3.76 4.17
C ILE A 33 -5.19 4.29 5.07
N PHE A 34 -3.95 3.94 4.76
CA PHE A 34 -2.79 4.36 5.53
C PHE A 34 -2.66 5.88 5.59
N LEU A 35 -2.79 6.55 4.45
CA LEU A 35 -2.64 8.01 4.38
C LEU A 35 -3.84 8.76 4.96
N ALA A 36 -4.98 8.11 5.05
CA ALA A 36 -6.18 8.71 5.63
C ALA A 36 -6.19 8.68 7.16
N GLU A 37 -5.35 7.87 7.78
CA GLU A 37 -5.27 7.81 9.23
C GLU A 37 -4.63 9.09 9.77
N PRO A 38 -5.20 9.70 10.81
CA PRO A 38 -4.66 10.94 11.37
C PRO A 38 -3.46 10.68 12.28
N ASP A 39 -2.43 10.07 11.73
CA ASP A 39 -1.22 9.73 12.46
C ASP A 39 -0.08 10.61 11.97
N GLU A 40 0.55 11.33 12.87
CA GLU A 40 1.59 12.28 12.57
C GLU A 40 2.92 11.66 12.14
N LEU A 41 3.01 10.34 12.19
CA LEU A 41 4.25 9.62 11.89
C LEU A 41 4.60 9.60 10.40
N TYR A 42 3.72 10.10 9.54
CA TYR A 42 3.91 10.04 8.09
C TYR A 42 4.40 11.35 7.48
N LEU A 43 4.95 12.22 8.30
CA LEU A 43 5.28 13.59 7.88
C LEU A 43 6.31 13.70 6.76
N ASP A 44 7.15 12.68 6.59
CA ASP A 44 8.27 12.78 5.66
C ASP A 44 8.09 11.99 4.36
N ASP A 45 6.89 11.47 4.10
CA ASP A 45 6.61 10.63 2.93
C ASP A 45 7.61 9.46 2.78
N ASN A 46 8.19 9.05 3.86
CA ASN A 46 9.24 8.04 3.90
C ASN A 46 8.68 6.64 4.10
N PHE A 47 7.61 6.33 3.42
CA PHE A 47 6.99 5.03 3.51
C PHE A 47 7.15 4.28 2.19
N GLU A 48 7.14 2.96 2.28
CA GLU A 48 7.17 2.11 1.09
C GLU A 48 6.41 0.82 1.38
N ILE A 49 6.10 0.08 0.32
CA ILE A 49 5.47 -1.22 0.46
C ILE A 49 6.57 -2.26 0.42
N ASP A 50 6.59 -3.16 1.41
CA ASP A 50 7.61 -4.19 1.48
C ASP A 50 7.43 -5.16 0.32
N LYS A 51 8.47 -5.30 -0.47
CA LYS A 51 8.40 -6.05 -1.73
C LYS A 51 8.21 -7.56 -1.58
N TYR A 52 8.36 -8.09 -0.36
CA TYR A 52 8.15 -9.52 -0.18
C TYR A 52 6.73 -9.95 -0.56
N ILE A 53 5.78 -9.03 -0.51
CA ILE A 53 4.39 -9.34 -0.89
C ILE A 53 4.29 -9.81 -2.34
N GLN A 54 5.22 -9.38 -3.19
CA GLN A 54 5.25 -9.83 -4.59
C GLN A 54 5.60 -11.32 -4.69
N GLU A 55 6.52 -11.77 -3.85
CA GLU A 55 6.89 -13.20 -3.82
C GLU A 55 5.77 -14.04 -3.21
N GLU A 56 5.16 -13.54 -2.16
CA GLU A 56 4.10 -14.26 -1.47
C GLU A 56 2.86 -14.44 -2.34
N THR A 57 2.51 -13.46 -3.14
CA THR A 57 1.31 -13.49 -3.98
C THR A 57 1.58 -13.94 -5.40
N ASP A 58 2.83 -14.03 -5.81
CA ASP A 58 3.24 -14.29 -7.18
C ASP A 58 2.70 -13.23 -8.16
N GLU A 59 2.54 -12.02 -7.66
CA GLU A 59 2.08 -10.86 -8.44
C GLU A 59 3.07 -9.71 -8.24
N THR A 60 2.94 -8.68 -9.06
CA THR A 60 3.79 -7.49 -8.96
C THR A 60 2.94 -6.24 -8.83
N PHE A 61 3.55 -5.16 -8.36
CA PHE A 61 2.92 -3.85 -8.33
C PHE A 61 3.97 -2.80 -8.67
N ASP A 62 3.50 -1.66 -9.18
CA ASP A 62 4.35 -0.51 -9.48
C ASP A 62 4.08 0.56 -8.42
N PHE A 63 5.07 0.84 -7.59
CA PHE A 63 4.90 1.80 -6.50
C PHE A 63 4.65 3.21 -7.02
N ASP A 64 5.37 3.63 -8.05
CA ASP A 64 5.20 4.96 -8.63
C ASP A 64 3.81 5.14 -9.21
N LEU A 65 3.30 4.11 -9.89
CA LEU A 65 1.94 4.12 -10.40
C LEU A 65 0.92 4.15 -9.27
N THR A 66 1.18 3.42 -8.19
CA THR A 66 0.30 3.41 -7.02
C THR A 66 0.16 4.83 -6.46
N ILE A 67 1.28 5.51 -6.26
CA ILE A 67 1.28 6.88 -5.74
C ILE A 67 0.56 7.82 -6.71
N GLU A 68 0.84 7.72 -7.99
CA GLU A 68 0.19 8.54 -9.00
C GLU A 68 -1.33 8.38 -8.98
N ASN A 69 -1.81 7.14 -8.92
CA ASN A 69 -3.24 6.85 -8.92
C ASN A 69 -3.92 7.37 -7.66
N ILE A 70 -3.25 7.28 -6.51
CA ILE A 70 -3.79 7.79 -5.25
C ILE A 70 -3.98 9.30 -5.31
N TYR A 71 -2.98 10.02 -5.79
CA TYR A 71 -3.07 11.48 -5.87
C TYR A 71 -4.04 11.97 -6.93
N LYS A 72 -4.24 11.20 -8.00
CA LYS A 72 -5.24 11.55 -9.01
C LYS A 72 -6.66 11.53 -8.50
N GLU A 73 -6.94 10.70 -7.52
CA GLU A 73 -8.29 10.52 -6.99
C GLU A 73 -8.66 11.52 -5.90
N GLN A 74 -7.76 12.41 -5.57
CA GLN A 74 -8.01 13.42 -4.55
C GLN A 74 -8.55 14.75 -5.14
#